data_4eed59e2442ec8531a49118ed15d206e
#
_entry.id   4eed59e2442ec8531a49118ed15d206e
#
_cell.length_a   1.000
_cell.length_b   1.000
_cell.length_c   1.000
_cell.angle_alpha   90.00
_cell.angle_beta   90.00
_cell.angle_gamma   90.00
#
_symmetry.space_group_name_H-M   'P 1'
#
loop_
_entity.id
_entity.type
_entity.pdbx_description
1 polymer ?
#
loop_
_entity_poly.entity_id
_entity_poly.type
_entity_poly.pdbx_seq_one_letter_code
_entity_poly.pdbx_strand_id
1 'polypeptide(L)'
;MFRFEEPAYLYLLLLLPLLAAFYLYSNYRRRKAIRKFGDPILMAQLMPDVSKYRPDVKFWLVFAAIGLFTVLLARPQFGSKLETVKRQGVEVMIALDISNSMLAQDVQPSRLQKAKRLVAQLVDKMQNDKVGMIVFAGDAFTQLPITSDYISAKMFLESIDPSLISKQGTAIGAAINLAARSFTPQEGVGLSLIHISEPTRRVVIS
;
A
#
# COMPACT_ATOMS: atom_id res chain seq x y z
N MET A 1 4.88 15.58 3.27
CA MET A 1 6.28 15.95 3.02
C MET A 1 6.38 16.58 1.64
N PHE A 2 7.09 17.70 1.51
CA PHE A 2 7.35 18.34 0.22
C PHE A 2 8.47 17.59 -0.51
N ARG A 3 8.25 17.19 -1.75
CA ARG A 3 9.24 16.49 -2.57
C ARG A 3 9.12 16.95 -4.02
N PHE A 4 10.26 17.10 -4.69
CA PHE A 4 10.31 17.23 -6.14
C PHE A 4 10.39 15.84 -6.77
N GLU A 5 9.57 15.59 -7.79
CA GLU A 5 9.60 14.32 -8.52
C GLU A 5 10.90 14.19 -9.31
N GLU A 6 11.32 15.28 -9.94
CA GLU A 6 12.49 15.34 -10.80
C GLU A 6 13.43 16.49 -10.36
N PRO A 7 14.26 16.27 -9.34
CA PRO A 7 15.16 17.32 -8.81
C PRO A 7 16.25 17.73 -9.83
N ALA A 8 16.50 16.93 -10.86
CA ALA A 8 17.49 17.23 -11.90
C ALA A 8 17.18 18.54 -12.64
N TYR A 9 15.89 18.89 -12.84
CA TYR A 9 15.52 20.15 -13.49
C TYR A 9 15.83 21.40 -12.66
N LEU A 10 16.08 21.27 -11.35
CA LEU A 10 16.50 22.38 -10.53
C LEU A 10 17.91 22.90 -10.93
N TYR A 11 18.74 22.06 -11.55
CA TYR A 11 20.03 22.51 -12.08
C TYR A 11 19.88 23.55 -13.21
N LEU A 12 18.74 23.58 -13.93
CA LEU A 12 18.42 24.61 -14.89
C LEU A 12 18.30 26.01 -14.24
N LEU A 13 18.04 26.08 -12.95
CA LEU A 13 18.03 27.32 -12.19
C LEU A 13 19.41 28.01 -12.18
N LEU A 14 20.48 27.22 -12.34
CA LEU A 14 21.85 27.72 -12.46
C LEU A 14 22.08 28.52 -13.76
N LEU A 15 21.21 28.34 -14.77
CA LEU A 15 21.21 29.12 -16.01
C LEU A 15 20.76 30.58 -15.76
N LEU A 16 19.91 30.81 -14.75
CA LEU A 16 19.36 32.14 -14.44
C LEU A 16 20.45 33.17 -14.10
N PRO A 17 21.41 32.91 -13.18
CA PRO A 17 22.45 33.87 -12.90
C PRO A 17 23.38 34.14 -14.12
N LEU A 18 23.56 33.13 -14.98
CA LEU A 18 24.33 33.30 -16.22
C LEU A 18 23.58 34.24 -17.20
N LEU A 19 22.27 34.11 -17.35
CA LEU A 19 21.43 35.00 -18.14
C LEU A 19 21.44 36.44 -17.57
N ALA A 20 21.34 36.57 -16.24
CA ALA A 20 21.44 37.87 -15.56
C ALA A 20 22.78 38.52 -15.80
N ALA A 21 23.89 37.81 -15.66
CA ALA A 21 25.25 38.31 -15.92
C ALA A 21 25.39 38.73 -17.38
N PHE A 22 24.88 37.93 -18.34
CA PHE A 22 24.91 38.28 -19.76
C PHE A 22 24.09 39.56 -20.07
N TYR A 23 22.92 39.70 -19.43
CA TYR A 23 22.11 40.93 -19.59
C TYR A 23 22.83 42.17 -19.03
N LEU A 24 23.38 42.07 -17.83
CA LEU A 24 24.13 43.16 -17.21
C LEU A 24 25.34 43.55 -18.07
N TYR A 25 26.09 42.59 -18.61
CA TYR A 25 27.19 42.81 -19.52
C TYR A 25 26.76 43.49 -20.82
N SER A 26 25.67 43.00 -21.44
CA SER A 26 25.10 43.60 -22.65
C SER A 26 24.65 45.03 -22.42
N ASN A 27 23.99 45.30 -21.27
CA ASN A 27 23.53 46.66 -20.94
C ASN A 27 24.71 47.60 -20.63
N TYR A 28 25.76 47.08 -19.97
CA TYR A 28 26.98 47.83 -19.78
C TYR A 28 27.68 48.19 -21.09
N ARG A 29 27.81 47.24 -22.01
CA ARG A 29 28.37 47.48 -23.36
C ARG A 29 27.54 48.50 -24.14
N ARG A 30 26.21 48.38 -24.08
CA ARG A 30 25.28 49.32 -24.74
C ARG A 30 25.44 50.75 -24.21
N ARG A 31 25.51 50.93 -22.91
CA ARG A 31 25.72 52.23 -22.28
C ARG A 31 27.10 52.80 -22.63
N LYS A 32 28.14 51.98 -22.70
CA LYS A 32 29.48 52.40 -23.13
C LYS A 32 29.53 52.79 -24.60
N ALA A 33 28.80 52.07 -25.46
CA ALA A 33 28.71 52.41 -26.88
C ALA A 33 27.99 53.75 -27.09
N ILE A 34 26.86 54.00 -26.41
CA ILE A 34 26.12 55.26 -26.49
C ILE A 34 26.98 56.44 -26.07
N ARG A 35 27.79 56.34 -25.01
CA ARG A 35 28.70 57.35 -24.53
C ARG A 35 29.84 57.67 -25.53
N LYS A 36 30.13 56.75 -26.46
CA LYS A 36 31.15 56.97 -27.51
C LYS A 36 30.59 57.72 -28.73
N PHE A 37 29.26 57.66 -28.95
CA PHE A 37 28.61 58.28 -30.09
C PHE A 37 28.26 59.76 -29.89
N GLY A 38 28.22 60.26 -28.65
CA GLY A 38 27.93 61.67 -28.39
C GLY A 38 27.33 61.92 -26.99
N ASP A 39 26.93 63.16 -26.76
CA ASP A 39 26.33 63.57 -25.48
C ASP A 39 24.98 62.88 -25.26
N PRO A 40 24.78 62.20 -24.13
CA PRO A 40 23.56 61.46 -23.86
C PRO A 40 22.29 62.35 -23.81
N ILE A 41 22.47 63.66 -23.61
CA ILE A 41 21.38 64.64 -23.57
C ILE A 41 20.83 64.89 -24.97
N LEU A 42 21.68 65.05 -25.96
CA LEU A 42 21.34 65.25 -27.35
C LEU A 42 20.67 64.01 -27.97
N MET A 43 21.16 62.81 -27.61
CA MET A 43 20.58 61.55 -28.03
C MET A 43 19.18 61.32 -27.44
N ALA A 44 18.90 61.80 -26.22
CA ALA A 44 17.58 61.70 -25.60
C ALA A 44 16.55 62.63 -26.30
N GLN A 45 16.96 63.73 -26.87
CA GLN A 45 16.11 64.64 -27.65
C GLN A 45 15.79 64.08 -29.04
N LEU A 46 16.71 63.34 -29.64
CA LEU A 46 16.52 62.71 -30.97
C LEU A 46 15.63 61.46 -30.95
N MET A 47 15.44 60.88 -29.77
CA MET A 47 14.60 59.65 -29.61
C MET A 47 13.58 59.79 -28.49
N PRO A 48 12.56 60.65 -28.61
CA PRO A 48 11.59 60.89 -27.53
C PRO A 48 10.73 59.66 -27.20
N ASP A 49 10.51 58.75 -28.17
CA ASP A 49 9.63 57.58 -28.04
C ASP A 49 10.32 56.35 -27.42
N VAL A 50 11.63 56.40 -27.14
CA VAL A 50 12.35 55.27 -26.58
C VAL A 50 12.26 55.27 -25.07
N SER A 51 11.34 54.47 -24.53
CA SER A 51 11.22 54.28 -23.08
C SER A 51 12.46 53.59 -22.50
N LYS A 52 13.08 54.20 -21.51
CA LYS A 52 14.24 53.65 -20.80
C LYS A 52 13.97 52.37 -20.04
N TYR A 53 12.72 52.16 -19.63
CA TYR A 53 12.32 51.03 -18.73
C TYR A 53 11.77 49.81 -19.52
N ARG A 54 11.27 49.98 -20.75
CA ARG A 54 10.69 48.87 -21.52
C ARG A 54 11.63 47.65 -21.69
N PRO A 55 12.91 47.79 -22.04
CA PRO A 55 13.81 46.65 -22.18
C PRO A 55 14.09 45.94 -20.84
N ASP A 56 14.20 46.68 -19.73
CA ASP A 56 14.44 46.13 -18.41
C ASP A 56 13.20 45.34 -17.93
N VAL A 57 12.00 45.87 -18.08
CA VAL A 57 10.77 45.22 -17.74
C VAL A 57 10.57 43.93 -18.56
N LYS A 58 10.84 43.97 -19.88
CA LYS A 58 10.74 42.77 -20.73
C LYS A 58 11.72 41.68 -20.26
N PHE A 59 12.96 42.06 -19.96
CA PHE A 59 13.96 41.10 -19.48
C PHE A 59 13.51 40.43 -18.16
N TRP A 60 13.09 41.24 -17.18
CA TRP A 60 12.68 40.71 -15.88
C TRP A 60 11.42 39.83 -15.97
N LEU A 61 10.48 40.15 -16.88
CA LEU A 61 9.33 39.30 -17.14
C LEU A 61 9.73 37.94 -17.71
N VAL A 62 10.59 37.94 -18.75
CA VAL A 62 11.11 36.68 -19.33
C VAL A 62 11.91 35.89 -18.31
N PHE A 63 12.74 36.56 -17.50
CA PHE A 63 13.53 35.96 -16.45
C PHE A 63 12.63 35.27 -15.39
N ALA A 64 11.59 35.95 -14.94
CA ALA A 64 10.60 35.39 -14.01
C ALA A 64 9.84 34.22 -14.64
N ALA A 65 9.47 34.30 -15.91
CA ALA A 65 8.79 33.24 -16.63
C ALA A 65 9.66 31.97 -16.73
N ILE A 66 10.95 32.12 -17.04
CA ILE A 66 11.91 31.00 -17.09
C ILE A 66 12.06 30.38 -15.69
N GLY A 67 12.17 31.20 -14.65
CA GLY A 67 12.27 30.73 -13.27
C GLY A 67 11.05 29.92 -12.83
N LEU A 68 9.85 30.43 -13.11
CA LEU A 68 8.59 29.73 -12.84
C LEU A 68 8.48 28.43 -13.66
N PHE A 69 8.89 28.46 -14.90
CA PHE A 69 8.86 27.29 -15.77
C PHE A 69 9.80 26.17 -15.28
N THR A 70 11.00 26.53 -14.81
CA THR A 70 11.93 25.53 -14.25
C THR A 70 11.38 24.90 -12.96
N VAL A 71 10.69 25.66 -12.11
CA VAL A 71 10.03 25.12 -10.91
C VAL A 71 8.85 24.21 -11.28
N LEU A 72 8.10 24.57 -12.32
CA LEU A 72 7.02 23.72 -12.84
C LEU A 72 7.54 22.40 -13.40
N LEU A 73 8.65 22.42 -14.14
CA LEU A 73 9.30 21.20 -14.64
C LEU A 73 9.78 20.27 -13.53
N ALA A 74 10.20 20.82 -12.40
CA ALA A 74 10.62 20.04 -11.22
C ALA A 74 9.44 19.32 -10.52
N ARG A 75 8.20 19.56 -10.97
CA ARG A 75 6.96 18.93 -10.46
C ARG A 75 6.91 18.87 -8.93
N PRO A 76 6.70 20.00 -8.25
CA PRO A 76 6.57 20.02 -6.80
C PRO A 76 5.34 19.20 -6.38
N GLN A 77 5.55 18.10 -5.67
CA GLN A 77 4.49 17.27 -5.15
C GLN A 77 4.19 17.61 -3.69
N PHE A 78 2.98 18.06 -3.44
CA PHE A 78 2.40 18.18 -2.12
C PHE A 78 1.51 16.97 -1.90
N GLY A 79 2.04 15.88 -1.36
CA GLY A 79 1.27 14.65 -1.17
C GLY A 79 1.58 14.00 0.16
N SER A 80 0.55 13.43 0.79
CA SER A 80 0.73 12.37 1.77
C SER A 80 1.31 11.16 1.02
N LYS A 81 2.42 10.60 1.49
CA LYS A 81 2.79 9.26 1.09
C LYS A 81 1.60 8.36 1.40
N LEU A 82 1.00 7.79 0.37
CA LEU A 82 0.31 6.53 0.54
C LEU A 82 1.41 5.53 0.92
N GLU A 83 1.72 5.44 2.21
CA GLU A 83 2.38 4.24 2.70
C GLU A 83 1.38 3.12 2.44
N THR A 84 1.67 2.31 1.45
CA THR A 84 1.11 0.98 1.37
C THR A 84 1.62 0.26 2.61
N VAL A 85 0.87 0.40 3.70
CA VAL A 85 1.01 -0.48 4.85
C VAL A 85 0.68 -1.85 4.26
N LYS A 86 1.69 -2.64 3.94
CA LYS A 86 1.53 -4.07 3.71
C LYS A 86 0.98 -4.62 5.02
N ARG A 87 -0.34 -4.63 5.16
CA ARG A 87 -0.99 -5.42 6.20
C ARG A 87 -0.69 -6.86 5.85
N GLN A 88 0.31 -7.41 6.50
CA GLN A 88 0.56 -8.84 6.47
C GLN A 88 -0.62 -9.45 7.22
N GLY A 89 -1.54 -10.06 6.48
CA GLY A 89 -2.63 -10.81 7.04
C GLY A 89 -2.08 -12.01 7.83
N VAL A 90 -2.83 -12.45 8.82
CA VAL A 90 -2.52 -13.64 9.61
C VAL A 90 -2.96 -14.88 8.82
N GLU A 91 -2.18 -15.96 8.88
CA GLU A 91 -2.63 -17.27 8.40
C GLU A 91 -3.32 -18.00 9.54
N VAL A 92 -4.62 -18.27 9.37
CA VAL A 92 -5.46 -18.96 10.36
C VAL A 92 -5.78 -20.35 9.86
N MET A 93 -5.35 -21.37 10.61
CA MET A 93 -5.73 -22.76 10.37
C MET A 93 -6.82 -23.16 11.36
N ILE A 94 -7.95 -23.61 10.84
CA ILE A 94 -9.09 -24.06 11.66
C ILE A 94 -9.12 -25.58 11.65
N ALA A 95 -8.96 -26.20 12.81
CA ALA A 95 -9.09 -27.63 12.99
C ALA A 95 -10.48 -27.95 13.59
N LEU A 96 -11.33 -28.58 12.79
CA LEU A 96 -12.71 -28.93 13.15
C LEU A 96 -12.82 -30.40 13.45
N ASP A 97 -13.30 -30.74 14.67
CA ASP A 97 -13.65 -32.10 15.06
C ASP A 97 -14.94 -32.52 14.37
N ILE A 98 -14.89 -33.65 13.67
CA ILE A 98 -16.06 -34.26 13.02
C ILE A 98 -16.34 -35.67 13.51
N SER A 99 -15.86 -36.02 14.71
CA SER A 99 -16.15 -37.30 15.36
C SER A 99 -17.64 -37.44 15.66
N ASN A 100 -18.09 -38.67 15.87
CA ASN A 100 -19.51 -38.95 16.14
C ASN A 100 -20.07 -38.22 17.37
N SER A 101 -19.22 -37.85 18.34
CA SER A 101 -19.62 -37.05 19.50
C SER A 101 -20.11 -35.66 19.14
N MET A 102 -19.69 -35.14 17.98
CA MET A 102 -20.13 -33.82 17.46
C MET A 102 -21.55 -33.85 16.89
N LEU A 103 -22.13 -35.03 16.72
CA LEU A 103 -23.57 -35.22 16.35
C LEU A 103 -24.52 -35.05 17.53
N ALA A 104 -24.00 -35.00 18.76
CA ALA A 104 -24.81 -34.81 19.96
C ALA A 104 -25.64 -33.53 19.89
N GLN A 105 -26.90 -33.64 20.31
CA GLN A 105 -27.92 -32.58 20.28
C GLN A 105 -28.11 -31.91 21.66
N ASP A 106 -27.15 -32.00 22.55
CA ASP A 106 -27.16 -31.25 23.80
C ASP A 106 -27.10 -29.71 23.58
N VAL A 107 -26.67 -29.32 22.39
CA VAL A 107 -26.74 -27.95 21.88
C VAL A 107 -27.48 -27.97 20.54
N GLN A 108 -28.58 -27.22 20.43
CA GLN A 108 -29.37 -27.21 19.19
C GLN A 108 -28.68 -26.40 18.07
N PRO A 109 -28.71 -26.90 16.81
CA PRO A 109 -29.29 -28.16 16.34
C PRO A 109 -28.38 -29.39 16.60
N SER A 110 -27.05 -29.24 16.59
CA SER A 110 -26.02 -30.19 17.01
C SER A 110 -24.71 -29.44 17.27
N ARG A 111 -23.76 -30.07 17.98
CA ARG A 111 -22.43 -29.49 18.22
C ARG A 111 -21.75 -29.14 16.91
N LEU A 112 -21.76 -30.03 15.92
CA LEU A 112 -21.13 -29.79 14.61
C LEU A 112 -21.77 -28.61 13.89
N GLN A 113 -23.08 -28.53 13.85
CA GLN A 113 -23.80 -27.43 13.20
C GLN A 113 -23.51 -26.08 13.85
N LYS A 114 -23.41 -26.06 15.20
CA LYS A 114 -23.04 -24.86 15.93
C LYS A 114 -21.59 -24.46 15.64
N ALA A 115 -20.67 -25.42 15.62
CA ALA A 115 -19.27 -25.19 15.27
C ALA A 115 -19.13 -24.60 13.85
N LYS A 116 -19.83 -25.18 12.85
CA LYS A 116 -19.86 -24.65 11.49
C LYS A 116 -20.33 -23.18 11.46
N ARG A 117 -21.43 -22.86 12.17
CA ARG A 117 -21.94 -21.48 12.23
C ARG A 117 -20.92 -20.51 12.85
N LEU A 118 -20.23 -20.93 13.91
CA LEU A 118 -19.18 -20.10 14.55
C LEU A 118 -18.00 -19.86 13.62
N VAL A 119 -17.57 -20.90 12.89
CA VAL A 119 -16.49 -20.78 11.89
C VAL A 119 -16.92 -19.86 10.74
N ALA A 120 -18.15 -20.00 10.24
CA ALA A 120 -18.67 -19.12 9.20
C ALA A 120 -18.68 -17.65 9.65
N GLN A 121 -19.13 -17.37 10.88
CA GLN A 121 -19.08 -16.01 11.45
C GLN A 121 -17.66 -15.49 11.65
N LEU A 122 -16.71 -16.36 11.98
CA LEU A 122 -15.30 -15.99 12.09
C LEU A 122 -14.75 -15.58 10.72
N VAL A 123 -15.00 -16.41 9.70
CA VAL A 123 -14.59 -16.13 8.30
C VAL A 123 -15.19 -14.83 7.78
N ASP A 124 -16.45 -14.52 8.15
CA ASP A 124 -17.10 -13.24 7.78
C ASP A 124 -16.42 -12.00 8.38
N LYS A 125 -15.75 -12.15 9.51
CA LYS A 125 -15.04 -11.04 10.19
C LYS A 125 -13.58 -10.89 9.74
N MET A 126 -13.05 -11.85 9.00
CA MET A 126 -11.69 -11.80 8.50
C MET A 126 -11.52 -10.75 7.42
N GLN A 127 -10.43 -9.98 7.50
CA GLN A 127 -10.08 -8.97 6.50
C GLN A 127 -8.59 -9.08 6.19
N ASN A 128 -8.27 -9.42 4.94
CA ASN A 128 -6.89 -9.62 4.45
C ASN A 128 -6.13 -10.80 5.09
N ASP A 129 -6.80 -11.64 5.89
CA ASP A 129 -6.22 -12.85 6.46
C ASP A 129 -6.41 -14.03 5.51
N LYS A 130 -5.61 -15.07 5.69
CA LYS A 130 -5.79 -16.33 4.95
C LYS A 130 -6.36 -17.37 5.88
N VAL A 131 -7.26 -18.19 5.38
CA VAL A 131 -7.90 -19.27 6.13
C VAL A 131 -7.65 -20.62 5.49
N GLY A 132 -7.29 -21.59 6.31
CA GLY A 132 -7.23 -22.99 5.93
C GLY A 132 -8.10 -23.83 6.88
N MET A 133 -8.51 -25.02 6.44
CA MET A 133 -9.38 -25.87 7.24
C MET A 133 -8.91 -27.32 7.23
N ILE A 134 -8.79 -27.88 8.42
CA ILE A 134 -8.49 -29.28 8.67
C ILE A 134 -9.71 -29.89 9.36
N VAL A 135 -10.12 -31.06 8.94
CA VAL A 135 -11.09 -31.88 9.66
C VAL A 135 -10.41 -33.08 10.27
N PHE A 136 -10.82 -33.45 11.47
CA PHE A 136 -10.22 -34.60 12.14
C PHE A 136 -11.27 -35.40 12.95
N ALA A 137 -11.00 -36.69 13.06
CA ALA A 137 -11.65 -37.63 13.97
C ALA A 137 -10.58 -38.62 14.44
N GLY A 138 -10.63 -39.89 14.04
CA GLY A 138 -9.55 -40.87 14.25
C GLY A 138 -8.29 -40.63 13.39
N ASP A 139 -8.41 -39.80 12.34
CA ASP A 139 -7.33 -39.29 11.49
C ASP A 139 -7.60 -37.79 11.18
N ALA A 140 -6.62 -37.12 10.55
CA ALA A 140 -6.74 -35.70 10.21
C ALA A 140 -6.48 -35.51 8.71
N PHE A 141 -7.28 -34.65 8.06
CA PHE A 141 -7.19 -34.34 6.63
C PHE A 141 -7.35 -32.84 6.39
N THR A 142 -6.60 -32.32 5.42
CA THR A 142 -6.78 -30.95 4.97
C THR A 142 -7.98 -30.87 4.05
N GLN A 143 -9.06 -30.24 4.51
CA GLN A 143 -10.27 -30.01 3.73
C GLN A 143 -10.12 -28.78 2.82
N LEU A 144 -9.44 -27.75 3.30
CA LEU A 144 -9.14 -26.54 2.53
C LEU A 144 -7.70 -26.10 2.81
N PRO A 145 -6.86 -26.01 1.77
CA PRO A 145 -5.54 -25.39 1.89
C PRO A 145 -5.65 -23.90 2.26
N ILE A 146 -4.60 -23.30 2.78
CA ILE A 146 -4.56 -21.88 3.14
C ILE A 146 -4.88 -21.03 1.90
N THR A 147 -5.98 -20.27 1.96
CA THR A 147 -6.48 -19.41 0.89
C THR A 147 -7.04 -18.09 1.42
N SER A 148 -7.09 -17.08 0.57
CA SER A 148 -7.80 -15.83 0.82
C SER A 148 -9.24 -15.82 0.27
N ASP A 149 -9.68 -16.93 -0.35
CA ASP A 149 -11.03 -17.08 -0.90
C ASP A 149 -12.01 -17.52 0.18
N TYR A 150 -12.67 -16.57 0.81
CA TYR A 150 -13.65 -16.82 1.87
C TYR A 150 -14.94 -17.47 1.36
N ILE A 151 -15.27 -17.30 0.07
CA ILE A 151 -16.47 -17.92 -0.52
C ILE A 151 -16.25 -19.43 -0.60
N SER A 152 -15.13 -19.85 -1.17
CA SER A 152 -14.75 -21.26 -1.19
C SER A 152 -14.63 -21.85 0.21
N ALA A 153 -14.07 -21.10 1.17
CA ALA A 153 -13.96 -21.56 2.56
C ALA A 153 -15.31 -21.88 3.18
N LYS A 154 -16.34 -21.07 2.94
CA LYS A 154 -17.71 -21.33 3.40
C LYS A 154 -18.36 -22.51 2.70
N MET A 155 -18.18 -22.65 1.38
CA MET A 155 -18.70 -23.79 0.63
C MET A 155 -18.12 -25.12 1.15
N PHE A 156 -16.79 -25.16 1.36
CA PHE A 156 -16.15 -26.34 1.94
C PHE A 156 -16.61 -26.62 3.37
N LEU A 157 -16.81 -25.57 4.19
CA LEU A 157 -17.33 -25.71 5.54
C LEU A 157 -18.74 -26.35 5.56
N GLU A 158 -19.61 -25.96 4.62
CA GLU A 158 -20.95 -26.53 4.52
C GLU A 158 -20.93 -28.01 4.10
N SER A 159 -20.01 -28.40 3.22
CA SER A 159 -19.87 -29.77 2.72
C SER A 159 -19.30 -30.75 3.74
N ILE A 160 -18.78 -30.27 4.89
CA ILE A 160 -18.24 -31.14 5.93
C ILE A 160 -19.33 -32.01 6.55
N ASP A 161 -19.13 -33.33 6.52
CA ASP A 161 -19.99 -34.33 7.14
C ASP A 161 -19.12 -35.33 7.92
N PRO A 162 -19.61 -35.90 9.03
CA PRO A 162 -18.89 -36.92 9.79
C PRO A 162 -18.53 -38.17 8.98
N SER A 163 -19.26 -38.45 7.90
CA SER A 163 -18.98 -39.59 7.00
C SER A 163 -17.67 -39.45 6.22
N LEU A 164 -17.05 -38.24 6.18
CA LEU A 164 -15.77 -37.98 5.50
C LEU A 164 -14.61 -38.78 6.09
N ILE A 165 -14.71 -39.14 7.38
CA ILE A 165 -13.68 -39.91 8.08
C ILE A 165 -14.27 -41.23 8.59
N SER A 166 -13.87 -42.33 7.99
CA SER A 166 -14.32 -43.66 8.39
C SER A 166 -13.83 -44.10 9.75
N LYS A 167 -12.62 -43.65 10.12
CA LYS A 167 -12.00 -44.00 11.39
C LYS A 167 -12.45 -43.03 12.49
N GLN A 168 -13.21 -43.53 13.45
CA GLN A 168 -13.68 -42.72 14.56
C GLN A 168 -12.60 -42.60 15.65
N GLY A 169 -12.61 -41.50 16.38
CA GLY A 169 -11.64 -41.16 17.42
C GLY A 169 -11.44 -39.65 17.50
N THR A 170 -10.41 -39.22 18.24
CA THR A 170 -10.10 -37.78 18.40
C THR A 170 -8.58 -37.62 18.32
N ALA A 171 -8.05 -37.63 17.10
CA ALA A 171 -6.61 -37.54 16.81
C ALA A 171 -6.13 -36.09 16.80
N ILE A 172 -6.24 -35.36 17.90
CA ILE A 172 -5.86 -33.93 18.01
C ILE A 172 -4.39 -33.71 17.64
N GLY A 173 -3.49 -34.60 18.07
CA GLY A 173 -2.07 -34.51 17.78
C GLY A 173 -1.78 -34.59 16.25
N ALA A 174 -2.52 -35.44 15.54
CA ALA A 174 -2.41 -35.53 14.09
C ALA A 174 -2.88 -34.22 13.42
N ALA A 175 -3.99 -33.63 13.90
CA ALA A 175 -4.51 -32.37 13.38
C ALA A 175 -3.54 -31.20 13.60
N ILE A 176 -2.94 -31.10 14.80
CA ILE A 176 -1.94 -30.07 15.12
C ILE A 176 -0.70 -30.23 14.24
N ASN A 177 -0.17 -31.45 14.11
CA ASN A 177 0.98 -31.71 13.25
C ASN A 177 0.71 -31.38 11.77
N LEU A 178 -0.49 -31.70 11.28
CA LEU A 178 -0.91 -31.39 9.93
C LEU A 178 -1.05 -29.87 9.73
N ALA A 179 -1.64 -29.17 10.68
CA ALA A 179 -1.75 -27.72 10.67
C ALA A 179 -0.38 -27.05 10.64
N ALA A 180 0.54 -27.46 11.50
CA ALA A 180 1.89 -26.92 11.56
C ALA A 180 2.66 -27.06 10.23
N ARG A 181 2.42 -28.15 9.48
CA ARG A 181 3.02 -28.38 8.16
C ARG A 181 2.33 -27.65 7.03
N SER A 182 1.10 -27.20 7.25
CA SER A 182 0.28 -26.54 6.23
C SER A 182 0.51 -25.03 6.17
N PHE A 183 1.12 -24.43 7.19
CA PHE A 183 1.48 -23.01 7.17
C PHE A 183 2.58 -22.72 6.17
N THR A 184 2.50 -21.54 5.54
CA THR A 184 3.52 -21.08 4.60
C THR A 184 4.78 -20.66 5.38
N PRO A 185 5.98 -21.18 5.05
CA PRO A 185 7.22 -20.77 5.73
C PRO A 185 7.64 -19.37 5.26
N GLN A 186 6.97 -18.35 5.76
CA GLN A 186 7.31 -16.95 5.51
C GLN A 186 7.62 -16.24 6.84
N GLU A 187 8.78 -15.58 6.88
CA GLU A 187 9.15 -14.75 8.04
C GLU A 187 8.20 -13.54 8.14
N GLY A 188 7.65 -13.31 9.34
CA GLY A 188 6.83 -12.14 9.67
C GLY A 188 5.33 -12.30 9.45
N VAL A 189 4.83 -13.48 9.06
CA VAL A 189 3.39 -13.77 9.03
C VAL A 189 2.96 -14.30 10.39
N GLY A 190 1.92 -13.69 10.99
CA GLY A 190 1.31 -14.21 12.21
C GLY A 190 0.62 -15.54 11.90
N LEU A 191 0.91 -16.58 12.70
CA LEU A 191 0.30 -17.89 12.57
C LEU A 191 -0.70 -18.09 13.71
N SER A 192 -1.89 -18.57 13.41
CA SER A 192 -2.90 -18.87 14.42
C SER A 192 -3.56 -20.21 14.14
N LEU A 193 -3.62 -21.06 15.16
CA LEU A 193 -4.33 -22.32 15.11
C LEU A 193 -5.55 -22.26 16.05
N ILE A 194 -6.73 -22.47 15.50
CA ILE A 194 -7.98 -22.52 16.23
C ILE A 194 -8.50 -23.94 16.21
N HIS A 195 -8.66 -24.54 17.37
CA HIS A 195 -9.17 -25.89 17.54
C HIS A 195 -10.61 -25.83 18.10
N ILE A 196 -11.53 -26.54 17.48
CA ILE A 196 -12.94 -26.65 17.90
C ILE A 196 -13.32 -28.13 18.03
N SER A 197 -13.34 -28.64 19.25
CA SER A 197 -13.77 -30.02 19.54
C SER A 197 -15.02 -30.10 20.39
N GLU A 198 -15.17 -29.21 21.38
CA GLU A 198 -16.35 -29.16 22.24
C GLU A 198 -16.76 -27.72 22.54
N PRO A 199 -18.06 -27.42 22.67
CA PRO A 199 -18.51 -26.03 22.92
C PRO A 199 -18.15 -25.50 24.32
N THR A 200 -17.60 -26.34 25.20
CA THR A 200 -17.32 -26.02 26.60
C THR A 200 -15.85 -25.77 26.92
N ARG A 201 -14.88 -26.08 26.03
CA ARG A 201 -13.45 -25.83 26.29
C ARG A 201 -12.84 -25.04 25.10
N ARG A 202 -12.68 -23.74 25.31
CA ARG A 202 -11.77 -22.93 24.47
C ARG A 202 -10.34 -23.17 24.92
N VAL A 203 -9.55 -23.86 24.15
CA VAL A 203 -8.10 -23.82 24.28
C VAL A 203 -7.60 -22.93 23.14
N VAL A 204 -7.30 -21.67 23.47
CA VAL A 204 -6.54 -20.78 22.59
C VAL A 204 -5.07 -21.03 22.93
N ILE A 205 -4.34 -21.59 22.00
CA ILE A 205 -2.88 -21.70 22.09
C ILE A 205 -2.35 -20.64 21.14
N SER A 206 -1.83 -19.56 21.71
CA SER A 206 -1.07 -18.51 21.01
C SER A 206 0.37 -18.94 20.79
#